data_ed5ec77a6a9a6bd9e61c32a7eef50ddb
#
_entry.id   ed5ec77a6a9a6bd9e61c32a7eef50ddb
#
_cell.length_a   1.000
_cell.length_b   1.000
_cell.length_c   1.000
_cell.angle_alpha   90.00
_cell.angle_beta   90.00
_cell.angle_gamma   90.00
#
_symmetry.space_group_name_H-M   'P 1'
#
loop_
_entity.id
_entity.type
_entity.pdbx_description
1 polymer ?
#
loop_
_entity_poly.entity_id
_entity_poly.type
_entity_poly.pdbx_seq_one_letter_code
_entity_poly.pdbx_strand_id
1 'polypeptide(L)'
;MKKLITTIAFIALSTVSAKAIDMGMFSVTGGIAANQGVFGASAKETNRDDTNAIIDTNTKSGVFTDSYGSQFVELGLGRFISLGYEMTPDSISTPTNISNEGNANSANVSVDFNDLNTTYIKINLPGGVYAKAGTVETDLDIKEVM
;
A
#
# COMPACT_ATOMS: atom_id res chain seq x y z
N MET A 1 24.46 -3.48 7.41
CA MET A 1 22.99 -3.40 7.59
C MET A 1 22.39 -2.77 6.35
N LYS A 2 21.58 -3.53 5.61
CA LYS A 2 20.86 -3.03 4.43
C LYS A 2 19.69 -2.17 4.93
N LYS A 3 19.67 -0.87 4.61
CA LYS A 3 18.50 -0.02 4.85
C LYS A 3 17.65 -0.02 3.59
N LEU A 4 16.50 -0.66 3.65
CA LEU A 4 15.47 -0.59 2.61
C LEU A 4 14.58 0.61 2.92
N ILE A 5 14.56 1.60 2.06
CA ILE A 5 13.59 2.70 2.11
C ILE A 5 12.58 2.42 0.99
N THR A 6 11.38 2.02 1.39
CA THR A 6 10.29 1.77 0.45
C THR A 6 9.32 2.93 0.51
N THR A 7 9.13 3.60 -0.61
CA THR A 7 8.07 4.60 -0.79
C THR A 7 6.97 3.98 -1.64
N ILE A 8 5.78 3.89 -1.09
CA ILE A 8 4.61 3.37 -1.78
C ILE A 8 3.70 4.54 -2.14
N ALA A 9 3.45 4.75 -3.42
CA ALA A 9 2.41 5.65 -3.91
C ALA A 9 1.22 4.81 -4.38
N PHE A 10 0.03 5.20 -3.98
CA PHE A 10 -1.18 4.44 -4.19
C PHE A 10 -2.30 5.30 -4.75
N ILE A 11 -2.91 4.84 -5.84
CA ILE A 11 -4.15 5.40 -6.39
C ILE A 11 -5.13 4.24 -6.56
N ALA A 12 -6.30 4.30 -5.94
CA ALA A 12 -7.31 3.27 -6.05
C ALA A 12 -8.63 3.81 -6.60
N LEU A 13 -9.27 3.00 -7.43
CA LEU A 13 -10.67 3.10 -7.80
C LEU A 13 -11.41 2.02 -7.02
N SER A 14 -12.47 2.40 -6.30
CA SER A 14 -13.21 1.45 -5.46
C SER A 14 -14.70 1.49 -5.70
N THR A 15 -15.33 0.31 -5.65
CA THR A 15 -16.77 0.15 -5.49
C THR A 15 -17.04 -0.24 -4.03
N VAL A 16 -18.00 0.44 -3.41
CA VAL A 16 -18.23 0.35 -1.98
C VAL A 16 -19.65 -0.14 -1.70
N SER A 17 -19.77 -1.13 -0.81
CA SER A 17 -21.03 -1.45 -0.14
C SER A 17 -20.92 -1.09 1.34
N ALA A 18 -21.69 -0.09 1.77
CA ALA A 18 -21.59 0.46 3.11
C ALA A 18 -22.94 0.61 3.78
N LYS A 19 -22.97 0.49 5.12
CA LYS A 19 -24.06 0.92 5.97
C LYS A 19 -23.61 2.03 6.89
N ALA A 20 -24.40 3.10 6.96
CA ALA A 20 -24.16 4.22 7.84
C ALA A 20 -25.23 4.26 8.96
N ILE A 21 -24.79 4.57 10.16
CA ILE A 21 -25.65 4.94 11.29
C ILE A 21 -25.46 6.45 11.49
N ASP A 22 -26.52 7.20 11.25
CA ASP A 22 -26.55 8.66 11.42
C ASP A 22 -26.95 9.02 12.85
N MET A 23 -26.13 9.83 13.48
CA MET A 23 -26.34 10.35 14.83
C MET A 23 -26.38 11.88 14.84
N GLY A 24 -26.89 12.49 13.79
CA GLY A 24 -26.97 13.94 13.59
C GLY A 24 -25.68 14.54 13.07
N MET A 25 -24.84 15.17 13.92
CA MET A 25 -23.56 15.75 13.50
C MET A 25 -22.49 14.67 13.22
N PHE A 26 -22.66 13.49 13.78
CA PHE A 26 -21.73 12.37 13.63
C PHE A 26 -22.41 11.22 12.88
N SER A 27 -21.61 10.47 12.16
CA SER A 27 -22.05 9.21 11.56
C SER A 27 -20.95 8.15 11.69
N VAL A 28 -21.37 6.90 11.83
CA VAL A 28 -20.48 5.74 11.76
C VAL A 28 -20.85 4.95 10.53
N THR A 29 -19.90 4.74 9.66
CA THR A 29 -20.07 3.98 8.41
C THR A 29 -19.12 2.80 8.42
N GLY A 30 -19.62 1.61 8.14
CA GLY A 30 -18.80 0.41 7.97
C GLY A 30 -19.19 -0.31 6.69
N GLY A 31 -18.24 -0.96 6.07
CA GLY A 31 -18.50 -1.65 4.81
C GLY A 31 -17.32 -2.46 4.28
N ILE A 32 -17.57 -3.00 3.10
CA ILE A 32 -16.57 -3.67 2.28
C ILE A 32 -16.37 -2.88 0.99
N ALA A 33 -15.16 -2.91 0.47
CA ALA A 33 -14.82 -2.30 -0.80
C ALA A 33 -14.07 -3.29 -1.69
N ALA A 34 -14.32 -3.24 -3.00
CA ALA A 34 -13.49 -3.85 -4.00
C ALA A 34 -12.71 -2.75 -4.70
N ASN A 35 -11.40 -2.86 -4.64
CA ASN A 35 -10.47 -1.82 -5.06
C ASN A 35 -9.63 -2.31 -6.23
N GLN A 36 -9.29 -1.39 -7.12
CA GLN A 36 -8.23 -1.58 -8.09
C GLN A 36 -7.19 -0.49 -7.86
N GLY A 37 -5.98 -0.90 -7.48
CA GLY A 37 -4.91 -0.01 -7.10
C GLY A 37 -3.78 0.04 -8.11
N VAL A 38 -3.11 1.19 -8.17
CA VAL A 38 -1.81 1.35 -8.82
C VAL A 38 -0.79 1.60 -7.73
N PHE A 39 0.19 0.73 -7.62
CA PHE A 39 1.22 0.75 -6.60
C PHE A 39 2.54 1.15 -7.21
N GLY A 40 3.23 2.10 -6.58
CA GLY A 40 4.61 2.44 -6.91
C GLY A 40 5.52 2.10 -5.75
N ALA A 41 6.57 1.34 -6.00
CA ALA A 41 7.57 1.00 -5.01
C ALA A 41 8.97 1.41 -5.47
N SER A 42 9.76 1.92 -4.54
CA SER A 42 11.18 2.21 -4.77
C SER A 42 11.99 1.62 -3.64
N ALA A 43 12.99 0.83 -3.98
CA ALA A 43 13.92 0.22 -3.06
C ALA A 43 15.34 0.72 -3.33
N LYS A 44 16.05 1.09 -2.25
CA LYS A 44 17.45 1.52 -2.30
C LYS A 44 18.31 0.53 -1.53
N GLU A 45 19.22 -0.13 -2.23
CA GLU A 45 20.24 -0.97 -1.63
C GLU A 45 21.55 -0.21 -1.54
N THR A 46 22.21 -0.25 -0.36
CA THR A 46 23.53 0.37 -0.16
C THR A 46 24.48 -0.71 0.29
N ASN A 47 25.46 -1.01 -0.54
CA ASN A 47 26.55 -1.93 -0.23
C ASN A 47 27.69 -1.20 0.46
N ARG A 48 28.22 -1.80 1.51
CA ARG A 48 29.31 -1.25 2.31
C ARG A 48 30.46 -2.27 2.39
N ASP A 49 31.68 -1.77 2.41
CA ASP A 49 32.86 -2.59 2.65
C ASP A 49 33.04 -2.93 4.15
N ASP A 50 34.10 -3.67 4.47
CA ASP A 50 34.46 -4.06 5.83
C ASP A 50 34.82 -2.87 6.73
N THR A 51 35.11 -1.70 6.14
CA THR A 51 35.37 -0.44 6.86
C THR A 51 34.11 0.43 7.02
N ASN A 52 32.95 -0.10 6.66
CA ASN A 52 31.66 0.59 6.68
C ASN A 52 31.54 1.76 5.68
N ALA A 53 32.45 1.86 4.72
CA ALA A 53 32.36 2.83 3.61
C ALA A 53 31.34 2.34 2.56
N ILE A 54 30.61 3.28 1.96
CA ILE A 54 29.65 2.96 0.87
C ILE A 54 30.45 2.70 -0.40
N ILE A 55 30.36 1.47 -0.93
CA ILE A 55 31.02 1.07 -2.19
C ILE A 55 30.07 1.20 -3.37
N ASP A 56 28.76 0.96 -3.15
CA ASP A 56 27.76 1.04 -4.20
C ASP A 56 26.38 1.38 -3.64
N THR A 57 25.56 1.99 -4.48
CA THR A 57 24.16 2.29 -4.18
C THR A 57 23.30 1.99 -5.39
N ASN A 58 22.47 0.97 -5.27
CA ASN A 58 21.50 0.58 -6.29
C ASN A 58 20.10 1.06 -5.90
N THR A 59 19.41 1.71 -6.84
CA THR A 59 18.00 2.07 -6.67
C THR A 59 17.17 1.38 -7.74
N LYS A 60 16.18 0.61 -7.32
CA LYS A 60 15.21 -0.01 -8.23
C LYS A 60 13.82 0.53 -7.89
N SER A 61 13.05 0.88 -8.90
CA SER A 61 11.66 1.32 -8.77
C SER A 61 10.78 0.57 -9.75
N GLY A 62 9.55 0.33 -9.35
CA GLY A 62 8.57 -0.35 -10.18
C GLY A 62 7.17 0.17 -9.89
N VAL A 63 6.29 0.01 -10.87
CA VAL A 63 4.86 0.29 -10.76
C VAL A 63 4.11 -0.96 -11.18
N PHE A 64 3.11 -1.34 -10.39
CA PHE A 64 2.24 -2.47 -10.71
C PHE A 64 0.79 -2.16 -10.33
N THR A 65 -0.14 -2.93 -10.87
CA THR A 65 -1.56 -2.82 -10.58
C THR A 65 -2.04 -4.12 -9.97
N ASP A 66 -2.92 -4.01 -8.98
CA ASP A 66 -3.59 -5.17 -8.40
C ASP A 66 -5.01 -4.81 -7.97
N SER A 67 -5.86 -5.85 -7.85
CA SER A 67 -7.24 -5.75 -7.38
C SER A 67 -7.37 -6.47 -6.06
N TYR A 68 -7.94 -5.81 -5.07
CA TYR A 68 -8.04 -6.35 -3.72
C TYR A 68 -9.36 -5.95 -3.05
N GLY A 69 -9.78 -6.80 -2.10
CA GLY A 69 -10.90 -6.53 -1.22
C GLY A 69 -10.45 -5.86 0.06
N SER A 70 -11.26 -4.95 0.60
CA SER A 70 -11.01 -4.36 1.90
C SER A 70 -12.27 -4.25 2.75
N GLN A 71 -12.07 -4.10 4.05
CA GLN A 71 -13.11 -3.79 5.02
C GLN A 71 -12.74 -2.45 5.67
N PHE A 72 -13.74 -1.61 5.90
CA PHE A 72 -13.46 -0.29 6.48
C PHE A 72 -14.50 0.11 7.51
N VAL A 73 -14.07 1.03 8.39
CA VAL A 73 -14.93 1.77 9.29
C VAL A 73 -14.57 3.25 9.20
N GLU A 74 -15.56 4.11 9.17
CA GLU A 74 -15.41 5.57 9.11
C GLU A 74 -16.25 6.25 10.17
N LEU A 75 -15.66 7.25 10.80
CA LEU A 75 -16.35 8.21 11.66
C LEU A 75 -16.51 9.51 10.89
N GLY A 76 -17.73 9.84 10.51
CA GLY A 76 -18.07 11.05 9.78
C GLY A 76 -18.38 12.22 10.71
N LEU A 77 -17.93 13.41 10.32
CA LEU A 77 -18.28 14.69 10.92
C LEU A 77 -19.04 15.53 9.88
N GLY A 78 -20.32 15.68 10.10
CA GLY A 78 -21.22 16.17 9.08
C GLY A 78 -21.21 15.29 7.83
N ARG A 79 -21.45 15.92 6.67
CA ARG A 79 -21.48 15.20 5.38
C ARG A 79 -20.17 15.29 4.58
N PHE A 80 -19.21 16.07 5.06
CA PHE A 80 -18.06 16.44 4.23
C PHE A 80 -16.76 15.72 4.61
N ILE A 81 -16.55 15.42 5.87
CA ILE A 81 -15.28 14.88 6.36
C ILE A 81 -15.52 13.60 7.12
N SER A 82 -14.66 12.60 6.91
CA SER A 82 -14.63 11.35 7.69
C SER A 82 -13.18 10.99 8.03
N LEU A 83 -12.99 10.42 9.19
CA LEU A 83 -11.79 9.70 9.59
C LEU A 83 -12.07 8.22 9.42
N GLY A 84 -11.22 7.51 8.70
CA GLY A 84 -11.43 6.11 8.39
C GLY A 84 -10.23 5.23 8.70
N TYR A 85 -10.54 3.96 8.93
CA TYR A 85 -9.59 2.88 9.02
C TYR A 85 -10.03 1.77 8.07
N GLU A 86 -9.12 1.30 7.24
CA GLU A 86 -9.36 0.29 6.22
C GLU A 86 -8.33 -0.82 6.35
N MET A 87 -8.79 -2.05 6.34
CA MET A 87 -7.98 -3.25 6.45
C MET A 87 -8.15 -4.09 5.18
N THR A 88 -7.05 -4.51 4.59
CA THR A 88 -7.00 -5.41 3.44
C THR A 88 -6.48 -6.76 3.93
N PRO A 89 -7.36 -7.77 4.08
CA PRO A 89 -6.97 -9.07 4.65
C PRO A 89 -6.16 -9.93 3.68
N ASP A 90 -6.24 -9.65 2.38
CA ASP A 90 -5.51 -10.37 1.36
C ASP A 90 -4.13 -9.76 1.12
N SER A 91 -3.13 -10.60 0.86
CA SER A 91 -1.81 -10.11 0.47
C SER A 91 -1.82 -9.58 -0.97
N ILE A 92 -1.11 -8.48 -1.18
CA ILE A 92 -0.88 -7.89 -2.49
C ILE A 92 0.56 -8.21 -2.90
N SER A 93 0.73 -8.90 -4.03
CA SER A 93 2.06 -9.36 -4.47
C SER A 93 2.56 -8.53 -5.64
N THR A 94 3.86 -8.18 -5.61
CA THR A 94 4.49 -7.59 -6.80
C THR A 94 4.66 -8.65 -7.89
N PRO A 95 4.70 -8.25 -9.16
CA PRO A 95 5.20 -9.13 -10.21
C PRO A 95 6.61 -9.63 -9.89
N THR A 96 6.89 -10.87 -10.26
CA THR A 96 8.22 -11.45 -10.07
C THR A 96 9.23 -10.75 -10.98
N ASN A 97 10.30 -10.25 -10.39
CA ASN A 97 11.43 -9.67 -11.11
C ASN A 97 12.62 -10.64 -11.09
N ILE A 98 13.31 -10.72 -12.24
CA ILE A 98 14.56 -11.47 -12.35
C ILE A 98 15.71 -10.54 -11.95
N SER A 99 16.40 -10.85 -10.87
CA SER A 99 17.61 -10.16 -10.46
C SER A 99 18.83 -10.89 -11.00
N ASN A 100 19.54 -10.28 -11.95
CA ASN A 100 20.81 -10.76 -12.45
C ASN A 100 21.93 -10.08 -11.64
N GLU A 101 22.38 -10.71 -10.59
CA GLU A 101 23.58 -10.26 -9.86
C GLU A 101 24.84 -10.76 -10.56
N GLY A 102 25.20 -10.21 -11.71
CA GLY A 102 26.54 -10.33 -12.34
C GLY A 102 27.23 -11.69 -12.46
N ASN A 103 26.68 -12.74 -11.87
CA ASN A 103 27.13 -14.14 -11.86
C ASN A 103 26.00 -15.06 -12.32
N ALA A 104 26.33 -16.25 -12.77
CA ALA A 104 25.50 -17.21 -13.49
C ALA A 104 24.16 -17.67 -12.83
N ASN A 105 23.78 -17.08 -11.70
CA ASN A 105 22.56 -17.41 -11.00
C ASN A 105 21.57 -16.24 -11.07
N SER A 106 20.46 -16.46 -11.75
CA SER A 106 19.32 -15.52 -11.75
C SER A 106 18.44 -15.85 -10.56
N ALA A 107 18.21 -14.89 -9.68
CA ALA A 107 17.21 -15.02 -8.63
C ALA A 107 15.87 -14.39 -9.06
N ASN A 108 14.79 -15.10 -8.81
CA ASN A 108 13.43 -14.59 -8.95
C ASN A 108 13.03 -13.93 -7.64
N VAL A 109 12.76 -12.64 -7.65
CA VAL A 109 12.39 -11.88 -6.45
C VAL A 109 10.97 -11.33 -6.61
N SER A 110 10.12 -11.59 -5.62
CA SER A 110 8.82 -10.94 -5.45
C SER A 110 8.67 -10.44 -4.01
N VAL A 111 7.80 -9.47 -3.82
CA VAL A 111 7.49 -8.91 -2.50
C VAL A 111 5.99 -9.00 -2.28
N ASP A 112 5.61 -9.61 -1.18
CA ASP A 112 4.24 -9.64 -0.71
C ASP A 112 4.03 -8.55 0.35
N PHE A 113 2.95 -7.80 0.19
CA PHE A 113 2.45 -6.84 1.16
C PHE A 113 1.32 -7.51 1.92
N ASN A 114 1.58 -7.85 3.17
CA ASN A 114 0.62 -8.52 4.05
C ASN A 114 0.02 -7.51 5.04
N ASP A 115 -1.20 -7.80 5.52
CA ASP A 115 -1.87 -7.02 6.57
C ASP A 115 -1.86 -5.51 6.29
N LEU A 116 -2.25 -5.13 5.07
CA LEU A 116 -2.24 -3.73 4.64
C LEU A 116 -3.35 -2.97 5.35
N ASN A 117 -2.95 -2.09 6.26
CA ASN A 117 -3.82 -1.26 7.08
C ASN A 117 -3.67 0.21 6.69
N THR A 118 -4.78 0.88 6.46
CA THR A 118 -4.79 2.28 6.04
C THR A 118 -5.60 3.12 7.02
N THR A 119 -4.96 4.13 7.61
CA THR A 119 -5.65 5.20 8.36
C THR A 119 -5.72 6.43 7.49
N TYR A 120 -6.92 6.99 7.29
CA TYR A 120 -7.11 8.06 6.33
C TYR A 120 -8.15 9.11 6.78
N ILE A 121 -8.02 10.29 6.21
CA ILE A 121 -9.06 11.30 6.18
C ILE A 121 -9.71 11.26 4.80
N LYS A 122 -11.04 11.23 4.76
CA LYS A 122 -11.84 11.30 3.55
C LYS A 122 -12.60 12.61 3.48
N ILE A 123 -12.55 13.26 2.33
CA ILE A 123 -13.34 14.45 2.02
C ILE A 123 -14.35 14.07 0.95
N ASN A 124 -15.63 14.18 1.28
CA ASN A 124 -16.74 13.92 0.36
C ASN A 124 -17.07 15.18 -0.42
N LEU A 125 -17.11 15.06 -1.73
CA LEU A 125 -17.45 16.12 -2.66
C LEU A 125 -18.87 15.93 -3.20
N PRO A 126 -19.52 16.98 -3.73
CA PRO A 126 -20.80 16.84 -4.40
C PRO A 126 -20.73 15.84 -5.56
N GLY A 127 -21.84 15.11 -5.80
CA GLY A 127 -21.91 14.16 -6.90
C GLY A 127 -21.37 12.76 -6.61
N GLY A 128 -21.08 12.43 -5.32
CA GLY A 128 -20.62 11.09 -4.92
C GLY A 128 -19.12 10.85 -5.10
N VAL A 129 -18.38 11.88 -5.46
CA VAL A 129 -16.91 11.83 -5.57
C VAL A 129 -16.31 12.09 -4.19
N TYR A 130 -15.18 11.47 -3.92
CA TYR A 130 -14.42 11.71 -2.68
C TYR A 130 -12.92 11.66 -2.93
N ALA A 131 -12.17 12.24 -2.01
CA ALA A 131 -10.72 12.11 -1.94
C ALA A 131 -10.33 11.55 -0.57
N LYS A 132 -9.38 10.63 -0.56
CA LYS A 132 -8.77 10.06 0.66
C LYS A 132 -7.28 10.43 0.69
N ALA A 133 -6.78 10.76 1.88
CA ALA A 133 -5.35 10.92 2.14
C ALA A 133 -5.03 10.30 3.51
N GLY A 134 -3.94 9.54 3.60
CA GLY A 134 -3.63 8.84 4.83
C GLY A 134 -2.29 8.12 4.81
N THR A 135 -2.08 7.29 5.81
CA THR A 135 -0.89 6.46 5.99
C THR A 135 -1.26 4.99 5.83
N VAL A 136 -0.36 4.23 5.23
CA VAL A 136 -0.47 2.79 5.04
C VAL A 136 0.62 2.12 5.85
N GLU A 137 0.23 1.13 6.63
CA GLU A 137 1.11 0.21 7.34
C GLU A 137 0.94 -1.18 6.73
N THR A 138 2.04 -1.89 6.50
CA THR A 138 2.02 -3.23 5.91
C THR A 138 3.25 -4.01 6.33
N ASP A 139 3.10 -5.31 6.49
CA ASP A 139 4.21 -6.23 6.65
C ASP A 139 4.71 -6.67 5.27
N LEU A 140 6.04 -6.63 5.10
CA LEU A 140 6.70 -6.98 3.84
C LEU A 140 7.35 -8.36 3.95
N ASP A 141 6.96 -9.27 3.06
CA ASP A 141 7.61 -10.57 2.92
C ASP A 141 8.32 -10.64 1.56
N ILE A 142 9.64 -10.79 1.58
CA ILE A 142 10.46 -10.87 0.38
C ILE A 142 10.70 -12.35 0.06
N LYS A 143 10.18 -12.80 -1.08
CA LYS A 143 10.38 -14.14 -1.59
C LYS A 143 11.49 -14.13 -2.64
N GLU A 144 12.54 -14.87 -2.37
CA GLU A 144 13.65 -15.09 -3.29
C GLU A 144 13.76 -16.59 -3.59
N VAL A 145 13.70 -16.92 -4.89
CA VAL A 145 13.86 -18.29 -5.39
C VAL A 145 15.05 -18.29 -6.32
N MET A 146 16.11 -18.99 -5.91
CA MET A 146 17.34 -19.22 -6.68
C MET A 146 17.21 -20.45 -7.59
#